data_027eafc6a5f7f8b5840796ccca39ca48
#
_entry.id   027eafc6a5f7f8b5840796ccca39ca48
#
_cell.length_a   1.000
_cell.length_b   1.000
_cell.length_c   1.000
_cell.angle_alpha   90.00
_cell.angle_beta   90.00
_cell.angle_gamma   90.00
#
_symmetry.space_group_name_H-M   'P 1'
#
loop_
_entity.id
_entity.type
_entity.pdbx_description
1 polymer ?
#
loop_
_entity_poly.entity_id
_entity_poly.type
_entity_poly.pdbx_seq_one_letter_code
_entity_poly.pdbx_strand_id
1 'polypeptide(L)'
;MARAYNFSAGPAVLPEEVLREAAEEMLDYKGTGMSVMEMSHRSKAYDTIIKEAEADLRSLLEIPDNYKVLFLQGGASLVFASVPMNFNEKPQGRLHPDRSVG
;
A
#
# COMPACT_ATOMS: atom_id res chain seq x y z
N MET A 1 16.82 -21.31 -13.74
CA MET A 1 16.95 -21.21 -12.27
C MET A 1 15.56 -21.34 -11.64
N ALA A 2 15.45 -22.21 -10.68
CA ALA A 2 14.17 -22.36 -9.96
C ALA A 2 13.97 -21.21 -8.97
N ARG A 3 12.76 -20.67 -8.91
CA ARG A 3 12.40 -19.62 -7.96
C ARG A 3 12.17 -20.23 -6.58
N ALA A 4 12.61 -19.52 -5.56
CA ALA A 4 12.42 -19.94 -4.17
C ALA A 4 10.95 -19.78 -3.75
N TYR A 5 10.49 -20.67 -2.88
CA TYR A 5 9.21 -20.53 -2.21
C TYR A 5 9.43 -19.60 -1.00
N ASN A 6 9.20 -18.31 -1.20
CA ASN A 6 9.46 -17.30 -0.19
C ASN A 6 8.15 -16.73 0.35
N PHE A 7 7.89 -16.99 1.62
CA PHE A 7 6.70 -16.51 2.33
C PHE A 7 7.07 -15.58 3.50
N SER A 8 8.13 -14.82 3.32
CA SER A 8 8.56 -13.87 4.35
C SER A 8 7.49 -12.81 4.59
N ALA A 9 7.41 -12.32 5.82
CA ALA A 9 6.47 -11.26 6.17
C ALA A 9 6.89 -9.95 5.49
N GLY A 10 6.10 -9.48 4.58
CA GLY A 10 6.37 -8.32 3.75
C GLY A 10 7.08 -8.67 2.45
N PRO A 11 8.38 -9.01 2.46
CA PRO A 11 9.13 -9.27 1.22
C PRO A 11 8.94 -10.71 0.74
N ALA A 12 7.76 -11.05 0.27
CA ALA A 12 7.44 -12.38 -0.22
C ALA A 12 7.68 -12.48 -1.73
N VAL A 13 7.51 -13.69 -2.27
CA VAL A 13 7.65 -13.93 -3.71
C VAL A 13 6.59 -13.13 -4.47
N LEU A 14 7.01 -12.57 -5.61
CA LEU A 14 6.11 -11.89 -6.54
C LEU A 14 5.98 -12.72 -7.83
N PRO A 15 4.88 -12.56 -8.57
CA PRO A 15 4.75 -13.19 -9.88
C PRO A 15 5.91 -12.79 -10.79
N GLU A 16 6.40 -13.72 -11.55
CA GLU A 16 7.58 -13.48 -12.40
C GLU A 16 7.29 -12.43 -13.48
N GLU A 17 6.07 -12.43 -14.01
CA GLU A 17 5.65 -11.46 -15.01
C GLU A 17 5.75 -10.03 -14.48
N VAL A 18 5.33 -9.81 -13.23
CA VAL A 18 5.42 -8.50 -12.58
C VAL A 18 6.86 -8.05 -12.43
N LEU A 19 7.75 -8.98 -12.06
CA LEU A 19 9.16 -8.68 -11.91
C LEU A 19 9.82 -8.33 -13.25
N ARG A 20 9.44 -9.03 -14.32
CA ARG A 20 9.95 -8.75 -15.66
C ARG A 20 9.51 -7.37 -16.14
N GLU A 21 8.22 -7.06 -16.00
CA GLU A 21 7.69 -5.75 -16.36
C GLU A 21 8.39 -4.64 -15.57
N ALA A 22 8.54 -4.82 -14.26
CA ALA A 22 9.24 -3.85 -13.42
C ALA A 22 10.70 -3.65 -13.87
N ALA A 23 11.37 -4.73 -14.28
CA ALA A 23 12.75 -4.65 -14.75
C ALA A 23 12.85 -3.88 -16.07
N GLU A 24 11.91 -4.08 -16.97
CA GLU A 24 11.88 -3.38 -18.25
C GLU A 24 11.62 -1.89 -18.08
N GLU A 25 10.83 -1.52 -17.09
CA GLU A 25 10.47 -0.14 -16.81
C GLU A 25 11.41 0.55 -15.82
N MET A 26 12.45 -0.14 -15.39
CA MET A 26 13.31 0.35 -14.30
C MET A 26 14.05 1.65 -14.63
N LEU A 27 14.42 1.85 -15.88
CA LEU A 27 15.11 3.07 -16.31
C LEU A 27 14.20 4.09 -16.98
N ASP A 28 13.07 3.63 -17.49
CA ASP A 28 12.17 4.51 -18.23
C ASP A 28 10.74 4.00 -18.19
N TYR A 29 9.97 4.45 -17.23
CA TYR A 29 8.55 4.15 -17.18
C TYR A 29 7.80 4.99 -18.21
N LYS A 30 7.35 4.34 -19.28
CA LYS A 30 6.48 4.91 -20.33
C LYS A 30 6.95 6.27 -20.85
N GLY A 31 8.25 6.41 -21.11
CA GLY A 31 8.83 7.63 -21.68
C GLY A 31 9.07 8.75 -20.70
N THR A 32 8.94 8.51 -19.40
CA THR A 32 9.20 9.54 -18.38
C THR A 32 10.68 9.77 -18.12
N GLY A 33 11.53 8.83 -18.56
CA GLY A 33 12.97 8.89 -18.31
C GLY A 33 13.35 8.54 -16.88
N MET A 34 12.43 7.96 -16.11
CA MET A 34 12.70 7.59 -14.73
C MET A 34 11.90 6.34 -14.31
N SER A 35 12.37 5.68 -13.29
CA SER A 35 11.68 4.57 -12.64
C SER A 35 10.47 5.07 -11.85
N VAL A 36 9.48 4.21 -11.66
CA VAL A 36 8.39 4.49 -10.74
C VAL A 36 8.91 4.79 -9.32
N MET A 37 10.02 4.14 -8.93
CA MET A 37 10.63 4.37 -7.62
C MET A 37 11.20 5.78 -7.45
N GLU A 38 11.48 6.49 -8.54
CA GLU A 38 12.02 7.84 -8.52
C GLU A 38 10.94 8.92 -8.63
N MET A 39 9.69 8.53 -8.86
CA MET A 39 8.60 9.48 -9.06
C MET A 39 8.12 10.10 -7.76
N SER A 40 7.83 11.39 -7.81
CA SER A 40 7.07 12.03 -6.76
C SER A 40 5.63 11.50 -6.75
N HIS A 41 5.10 11.23 -5.57
CA HIS A 41 3.70 10.83 -5.43
C HIS A 41 2.72 11.91 -5.87
N ARG A 42 3.20 13.12 -6.13
CA ARG A 42 2.41 14.24 -6.66
C ARG A 42 2.50 14.38 -8.16
N SER A 43 3.32 13.55 -8.82
CA SER A 43 3.48 13.65 -10.26
C SER A 43 2.24 13.11 -10.97
N LYS A 44 2.00 13.64 -12.17
CA LYS A 44 0.87 13.20 -12.98
C LYS A 44 1.01 11.73 -13.38
N ALA A 45 2.22 11.30 -13.67
CA ALA A 45 2.49 9.91 -14.02
C ALA A 45 2.15 8.97 -12.87
N TYR A 46 2.55 9.31 -11.65
CA TYR A 46 2.21 8.52 -10.47
C TYR A 46 0.72 8.54 -10.17
N ASP A 47 0.06 9.67 -10.34
CA ASP A 47 -1.38 9.78 -10.14
C ASP A 47 -2.15 8.79 -11.02
N THR A 48 -1.72 8.62 -12.26
CA THR A 48 -2.30 7.63 -13.16
C THR A 48 -2.09 6.22 -12.63
N ILE A 49 -0.87 5.89 -12.21
CA ILE A 49 -0.54 4.57 -11.68
C ILE A 49 -1.41 4.22 -10.48
N ILE A 50 -1.52 5.12 -9.52
CA ILE A 50 -2.27 4.82 -8.28
C ILE A 50 -3.78 4.72 -8.54
N LYS A 51 -4.29 5.49 -9.47
CA LYS A 51 -5.71 5.42 -9.87
C LYS A 51 -6.02 4.11 -10.59
N GLU A 52 -5.14 3.66 -11.45
CA GLU A 52 -5.30 2.36 -12.09
C GLU A 52 -5.22 1.23 -11.08
N ALA A 53 -4.30 1.31 -10.14
CA ALA A 53 -4.19 0.31 -9.08
C ALA A 53 -5.47 0.24 -8.25
N GLU A 54 -6.05 1.37 -7.90
CA GLU A 54 -7.33 1.40 -7.18
C GLU A 54 -8.45 0.79 -8.02
N ALA A 55 -8.53 1.15 -9.29
CA ALA A 55 -9.56 0.63 -10.19
C ALA A 55 -9.46 -0.89 -10.32
N ASP A 56 -8.25 -1.40 -10.44
CA ASP A 56 -8.01 -2.84 -10.54
C ASP A 56 -8.40 -3.58 -9.26
N LEU A 57 -8.05 -3.03 -8.10
CA LEU A 57 -8.45 -3.62 -6.82
C LEU A 57 -9.97 -3.64 -6.66
N ARG A 58 -10.64 -2.55 -7.02
CA ARG A 58 -12.10 -2.48 -6.95
C ARG A 58 -12.75 -3.51 -7.85
N SER A 59 -12.21 -3.68 -9.05
CA SER A 59 -12.72 -4.65 -10.02
C SER A 59 -12.50 -6.09 -9.55
N LEU A 60 -11.28 -6.40 -9.12
CA LEU A 60 -10.92 -7.76 -8.73
C LEU A 60 -11.63 -8.23 -7.46
N LEU A 61 -11.82 -7.34 -6.50
CA LEU A 61 -12.42 -7.66 -5.22
C LEU A 61 -13.91 -7.26 -5.13
N GLU A 62 -14.46 -6.73 -6.23
CA GLU A 62 -15.85 -6.27 -6.30
C GLU A 62 -16.18 -5.30 -5.16
N ILE A 63 -15.30 -4.33 -4.94
CA ILE A 63 -15.46 -3.36 -3.85
C ILE A 63 -16.57 -2.37 -4.19
N PRO A 64 -17.62 -2.26 -3.36
CA PRO A 64 -18.69 -1.31 -3.62
C PRO A 64 -18.24 0.14 -3.42
N ASP A 65 -18.97 1.07 -4.05
CA ASP A 65 -18.61 2.50 -4.04
C ASP A 65 -18.64 3.13 -2.65
N ASN A 66 -19.38 2.56 -1.72
CA ASN A 66 -19.43 3.07 -0.34
C ASN A 66 -18.22 2.69 0.52
N TYR A 67 -17.28 1.93 -0.03
CA TYR A 67 -16.00 1.64 0.62
C TYR A 67 -14.89 2.45 -0.04
N LYS A 68 -13.98 2.96 0.77
CA LYS A 68 -12.80 3.64 0.27
C LYS A 68 -11.62 2.70 0.22
N VAL A 69 -10.79 2.86 -0.80
CA VAL A 69 -9.50 2.18 -0.90
C VAL A 69 -8.43 3.17 -0.50
N LEU A 70 -7.63 2.81 0.48
CA LEU A 70 -6.57 3.68 1.00
C LEU A 70 -5.23 2.97 0.88
N PHE A 71 -4.27 3.66 0.27
CA PHE A 71 -2.89 3.18 0.18
C PHE A 71 -2.08 3.89 1.28
N LEU A 72 -1.85 3.17 2.37
CA LEU A 72 -1.20 3.73 3.54
C LEU A 72 0.14 3.04 3.77
N GLN A 73 1.05 3.79 4.36
CA GLN A 73 2.28 3.18 4.85
C GLN A 73 1.93 2.18 5.94
N GLY A 74 2.73 1.14 6.08
CA GLY A 74 2.26 0.01 6.81
C GLY A 74 3.04 -0.42 7.99
N GLY A 75 2.78 -1.63 8.32
CA GLY A 75 3.18 -2.37 9.45
C GLY A 75 1.98 -2.65 10.34
N ALA A 76 1.89 -3.89 10.85
CA ALA A 76 0.77 -4.30 11.68
C ALA A 76 0.64 -3.45 12.95
N SER A 77 1.77 -3.09 13.54
CA SER A 77 1.78 -2.25 14.76
C SER A 77 1.13 -0.90 14.53
N LEU A 78 1.44 -0.26 13.40
CA LEU A 78 0.84 1.02 13.06
C LEU A 78 -0.66 0.88 12.82
N VAL A 79 -1.09 -0.18 12.15
CA VAL A 79 -2.51 -0.43 11.89
C VAL A 79 -3.26 -0.64 13.21
N PHE A 80 -2.71 -1.44 14.14
CA PHE A 80 -3.30 -1.62 15.45
C PHE A 80 -3.47 -0.31 16.22
N ALA A 81 -2.53 0.61 16.08
CA ALA A 81 -2.62 1.92 16.70
C ALA A 81 -3.63 2.82 15.97
N SER A 82 -3.65 2.77 14.65
CA SER A 82 -4.47 3.68 13.84
C SER A 82 -5.97 3.43 13.98
N VAL A 83 -6.38 2.19 14.18
CA VAL A 83 -7.79 1.86 14.33
C VAL A 83 -8.42 2.59 15.52
N PRO A 84 -7.95 2.43 16.75
CA PRO A 84 -8.55 3.16 17.87
C PRO A 84 -8.37 4.68 17.75
N MET A 85 -7.27 5.15 17.17
CA MET A 85 -7.06 6.59 16.99
C MET A 85 -8.08 7.23 16.05
N ASN A 86 -8.60 6.47 15.10
CA ASN A 86 -9.57 6.98 14.14
C ASN A 86 -11.02 6.71 14.52
N PHE A 87 -11.29 5.65 15.26
CA PHE A 87 -12.65 5.22 15.55
C PHE A 87 -13.08 5.40 17.00
N ASN A 88 -12.17 5.81 17.88
CA ASN A 88 -12.51 6.04 19.25
C ASN A 88 -13.13 7.44 19.42
N GLU A 89 -14.42 7.48 19.59
CA GLU A 89 -15.16 8.74 19.68
C GLU A 89 -15.06 9.40 21.04
N LYS A 90 -14.71 8.64 22.07
CA LYS A 90 -14.65 9.16 23.43
C LYS A 90 -13.22 9.46 23.81
N PRO A 91 -12.90 10.70 24.11
CA PRO A 91 -11.54 11.05 24.48
C PRO A 91 -11.00 10.24 25.65
N GLN A 92 -11.85 9.96 26.64
CA GLN A 92 -11.43 9.17 27.78
C GLN A 92 -11.34 7.69 27.47
N GLY A 93 -11.95 7.24 26.43
CA GLY A 93 -11.86 5.86 26.00
C GLY A 93 -10.52 5.49 25.47
N ARG A 94 -9.67 6.48 25.32
CA ARG A 94 -8.40 6.21 24.82
C ARG A 94 -7.62 5.46 25.83
N LEU A 95 -7.04 4.96 25.41
CA LEU A 95 -6.23 4.12 26.00
C LEU A 95 -5.83 4.49 27.34
N HIS A 96 -6.08 5.05 27.89
CA HIS A 96 -5.69 5.35 28.95
C HIS A 96 -5.09 4.97 29.76
N PRO A 97 -5.05 5.07 29.81
CA PRO A 97 -4.56 4.77 30.50
C PRO A 97 -4.23 4.91 31.46
N ASP A 98 -4.50 5.28 31.54
CA ASP A 98 -4.29 5.44 32.20
C ASP A 98 -4.05 4.98 32.76
N ARG A 99 -4.15 4.76 32.50
CA ARG A 99 -3.94 4.42 32.63
C ARG A 99 -3.15 4.15 32.93
N SER A 100 -2.89 4.49 32.92
CA SER A 100 -2.15 4.51 33.12
C SER A 100 -1.59 4.27 33.39
N VAL A 101 -1.49 4.51 33.79
CA VAL A 101 -0.82 4.37 33.95
C VAL A 101 -0.34 4.09 34.18
N GLY A 102 -0.29 4.20 34.37
CA GLY A 102 0.43 4.03 34.34
C GLY A 102 0.68 3.89 34.44
#